data_e61d3840ce9586f28db449ddd5e32df7
#
_entry.id   e61d3840ce9586f28db449ddd5e32df7
#
_cell.length_a   1.000
_cell.length_b   1.000
_cell.length_c   1.000
_cell.angle_alpha   90.00
_cell.angle_beta   90.00
_cell.angle_gamma   90.00
#
_symmetry.space_group_name_H-M   'P 1'
#
loop_
_entity.id
_entity.type
_entity.pdbx_description
1 polymer ?
#
loop_
_entity_poly.entity_id
_entity_poly.type
_entity_poly.pdbx_seq_one_letter_code
_entity_poly.pdbx_strand_id
1 'polypeptide(L)'
;MGRPIPNINGLVKPIFNQFLLALSLGFGQFFVGGLIVKYFLPPSIEANPLMGCLIEVGFEGGHGAASIIGESFNKLGFPIGLDLGLAMATMGLLSSSILGSIFIFLGRTLSLSNTEQILEQKENLKEESKIGIFTDLRIFIVNLGFSGLAISFGVLLLEFLKYISSSFGDFSKEVIFSLPVFPFILIGSLLIRYILEKTKNTEFISNILQREIGILSTDLLIFTAMASLDIAVVFDNW
;
A
#
# COMPACT_ATOMS: atom_id res chain seq x y z
N MET A 1 3.87 -12.49 -5.46
CA MET A 1 4.12 -13.93 -5.65
C MET A 1 3.53 -14.49 -6.96
N GLY A 2 2.29 -14.19 -7.30
CA GLY A 2 1.59 -14.79 -8.44
C GLY A 2 2.20 -14.55 -9.83
N ARG A 3 2.93 -13.47 -10.05
CA ARG A 3 3.50 -13.13 -11.38
C ARG A 3 4.96 -13.57 -11.49
N PRO A 4 5.43 -13.94 -12.71
CA PRO A 4 6.83 -14.29 -12.94
C PRO A 4 7.75 -13.08 -12.69
N ILE A 5 8.97 -13.36 -12.27
CA ILE A 5 9.98 -12.31 -12.10
C ILE A 5 10.41 -11.81 -13.50
N PRO A 6 10.22 -10.53 -13.79
CA PRO A 6 10.52 -10.01 -15.12
C PRO A 6 12.03 -9.90 -15.36
N ASN A 7 12.43 -9.98 -16.64
CA ASN A 7 13.83 -9.78 -17.01
C ASN A 7 14.24 -8.31 -16.84
N ILE A 8 15.29 -8.07 -16.05
CA ILE A 8 15.70 -6.73 -15.58
C ILE A 8 16.17 -5.83 -16.72
N ASN A 9 16.76 -6.38 -17.78
CA ASN A 9 17.46 -5.59 -18.82
C ASN A 9 16.58 -4.61 -19.64
N GLY A 10 15.24 -4.83 -19.68
CA GLY A 10 14.30 -3.93 -20.37
C GLY A 10 13.49 -3.03 -19.44
N LEU A 11 13.58 -3.24 -18.12
CA LEU A 11 12.70 -2.62 -17.15
C LEU A 11 13.30 -1.40 -16.43
N VAL A 12 14.60 -1.18 -16.54
CA VAL A 12 15.31 -0.12 -15.80
C VAL A 12 14.71 1.26 -16.07
N LYS A 13 14.47 1.61 -17.33
CA LYS A 13 13.93 2.92 -17.69
C LYS A 13 12.49 3.16 -17.23
N PRO A 14 11.53 2.25 -17.48
CA PRO A 14 10.16 2.42 -17.00
C PRO A 14 10.08 2.36 -15.46
N ILE A 15 10.87 1.52 -14.80
CA ILE A 15 10.93 1.47 -13.32
C ILE A 15 11.49 2.79 -12.77
N PHE A 16 12.53 3.33 -13.35
CA PHE A 16 13.12 4.60 -12.92
C PHE A 16 12.14 5.77 -13.06
N ASN A 17 11.42 5.86 -14.18
CA ASN A 17 10.40 6.87 -14.37
C ASN A 17 9.26 6.75 -13.34
N GLN A 18 8.80 5.53 -13.09
CA GLN A 18 7.76 5.27 -12.09
C GLN A 18 8.25 5.59 -10.67
N PHE A 19 9.49 5.28 -10.38
CA PHE A 19 10.12 5.60 -9.10
C PHE A 19 10.23 7.13 -8.88
N LEU A 20 10.65 7.88 -9.89
CA LEU A 20 10.70 9.34 -9.81
C LEU A 20 9.30 9.95 -9.63
N LEU A 21 8.29 9.40 -10.31
CA LEU A 21 6.91 9.83 -10.16
C LEU A 21 6.43 9.58 -8.71
N ALA A 22 6.65 8.38 -8.18
CA ALA A 22 6.26 8.03 -6.81
C ALA A 22 6.97 8.93 -5.77
N LEU A 23 8.27 9.18 -5.93
CA LEU A 23 9.00 10.11 -5.05
C LEU A 23 8.43 11.54 -5.14
N SER A 24 8.13 12.01 -6.35
CA SER A 24 7.58 13.36 -6.55
C SER A 24 6.20 13.49 -5.91
N LEU A 25 5.37 12.46 -6.00
CA LEU A 25 4.05 12.43 -5.35
C LEU A 25 4.18 12.39 -3.83
N GLY A 26 4.94 11.46 -3.26
CA GLY A 26 5.10 11.33 -1.82
C GLY A 26 5.70 12.60 -1.19
N PHE A 27 6.86 13.06 -1.66
CA PHE A 27 7.45 14.29 -1.14
C PHE A 27 6.60 15.52 -1.41
N GLY A 28 5.91 15.59 -2.55
CA GLY A 28 4.96 16.66 -2.87
C GLY A 28 3.80 16.73 -1.89
N GLN A 29 3.26 15.60 -1.48
CA GLN A 29 2.16 15.54 -0.49
C GLN A 29 2.63 15.99 0.89
N PHE A 30 3.80 15.55 1.36
CA PHE A 30 4.39 16.06 2.61
C PHE A 30 4.66 17.57 2.55
N PHE A 31 5.17 18.06 1.44
CA PHE A 31 5.44 19.48 1.26
C PHE A 31 4.15 20.31 1.30
N VAL A 32 3.14 19.90 0.54
CA VAL A 32 1.82 20.58 0.50
C VAL A 32 1.14 20.51 1.87
N GLY A 33 1.13 19.34 2.52
CA GLY A 33 0.56 19.16 3.85
C GLY A 33 1.23 20.05 4.88
N GLY A 34 2.56 20.12 4.88
CA GLY A 34 3.32 21.02 5.76
C GLY A 34 3.03 22.50 5.52
N LEU A 35 2.87 22.91 4.24
CA LEU A 35 2.47 24.28 3.90
C LEU A 35 1.06 24.60 4.40
N ILE A 36 0.11 23.68 4.25
CA ILE A 36 -1.27 23.86 4.72
C ILE A 36 -1.26 24.05 6.24
N VAL A 37 -0.61 23.18 6.98
CA VAL A 37 -0.53 23.27 8.44
C VAL A 37 0.12 24.59 8.88
N LYS A 38 1.18 25.01 8.20
CA LYS A 38 1.93 26.20 8.59
C LYS A 38 1.25 27.53 8.25
N TYR A 39 0.54 27.61 7.11
CA TYR A 39 0.08 28.89 6.57
C TYR A 39 -1.44 29.03 6.46
N PHE A 40 -2.18 27.91 6.39
CA PHE A 40 -3.61 27.93 6.13
C PHE A 40 -4.44 27.54 7.34
N LEU A 41 -3.88 26.80 8.31
CA LEU A 41 -4.59 26.54 9.55
C LEU A 41 -4.58 27.80 10.42
N PRO A 42 -5.74 28.19 10.98
CA PRO A 42 -5.81 29.35 11.83
C PRO A 42 -4.99 29.16 13.12
N PRO A 43 -4.33 30.22 13.63
CA PRO A 43 -3.52 30.16 14.86
C PRO A 43 -4.29 29.68 16.11
N SER A 44 -5.62 29.77 16.07
CA SER A 44 -6.50 29.29 17.14
C SER A 44 -6.56 27.76 17.24
N ILE A 45 -6.16 27.06 16.17
CA ILE A 45 -6.01 25.61 16.18
C ILE A 45 -4.55 25.34 16.54
N GLU A 46 -4.32 24.77 17.73
CA GLU A 46 -3.00 24.25 18.10
C GLU A 46 -2.67 23.03 17.21
N ALA A 47 -2.37 23.31 15.94
CA ALA A 47 -2.17 22.28 14.94
C ALA A 47 -0.88 21.52 15.23
N ASN A 48 -1.01 20.23 15.48
CA ASN A 48 0.16 19.36 15.58
C ASN A 48 0.87 19.32 14.20
N PRO A 49 2.20 19.57 14.12
CA PRO A 49 2.94 19.53 12.86
C PRO A 49 2.78 18.23 12.08
N LEU A 50 2.50 17.12 12.77
CA LEU A 50 2.25 15.81 12.15
C LEU A 50 0.97 15.76 11.30
N MET A 51 0.05 16.71 11.45
CA MET A 51 -1.09 16.86 10.54
C MET A 51 -0.66 17.05 9.08
N GLY A 52 0.52 17.64 8.85
CA GLY A 52 1.11 17.76 7.51
C GLY A 52 1.39 16.42 6.81
N CYS A 53 1.51 15.33 7.56
CA CYS A 53 1.74 13.99 7.01
C CYS A 53 0.44 13.29 6.60
N LEU A 54 -0.74 13.78 7.03
CA LEU A 54 -2.01 13.10 6.85
C LEU A 54 -2.42 12.94 5.37
N ILE A 55 -2.01 13.88 4.51
CA ILE A 55 -2.31 13.80 3.07
C ILE A 55 -1.62 12.58 2.46
N GLU A 56 -0.33 12.42 2.70
CA GLU A 56 0.43 11.28 2.16
C GLU A 56 -0.03 9.97 2.79
N VAL A 57 -0.14 9.93 4.12
CA VAL A 57 -0.58 8.75 4.86
C VAL A 57 -1.97 8.28 4.44
N GLY A 58 -2.90 9.22 4.21
CA GLY A 58 -4.28 8.89 3.83
C GLY A 58 -4.44 8.62 2.34
N PHE A 59 -3.95 9.49 1.46
CA PHE A 59 -4.23 9.39 0.02
C PHE A 59 -3.33 8.39 -0.69
N GLU A 60 -2.02 8.43 -0.47
CA GLU A 60 -1.08 7.48 -1.08
C GLU A 60 -0.99 6.19 -0.26
N GLY A 61 -0.87 6.30 1.05
CA GLY A 61 -0.79 5.17 1.96
C GLY A 61 -2.13 4.44 2.18
N GLY A 62 -3.24 5.17 2.18
CA GLY A 62 -4.59 4.64 2.40
C GLY A 62 -4.81 4.10 3.80
N HIS A 63 -5.92 3.35 4.00
CA HIS A 63 -6.32 2.79 5.30
C HIS A 63 -5.24 1.90 5.94
N GLY A 64 -4.46 1.16 5.12
CA GLY A 64 -3.38 0.30 5.60
C GLY A 64 -2.25 1.10 6.24
N ALA A 65 -1.77 2.14 5.58
CA ALA A 65 -0.72 2.99 6.12
C ALA A 65 -1.22 3.80 7.32
N ALA A 66 -2.44 4.35 7.26
CA ALA A 66 -3.05 5.07 8.37
C ALA A 66 -3.14 4.20 9.64
N SER A 67 -3.55 2.93 9.50
CA SER A 67 -3.62 1.99 10.62
C SER A 67 -2.25 1.66 11.20
N ILE A 68 -1.22 1.50 10.38
CA ILE A 68 0.15 1.17 10.82
C ILE A 68 0.81 2.39 11.47
N ILE A 69 0.69 3.56 10.85
CA ILE A 69 1.36 4.79 11.30
C ILE A 69 0.62 5.41 12.50
N GLY A 70 -0.66 5.10 12.69
CA GLY A 70 -1.46 5.61 13.80
C GLY A 70 -0.84 5.35 15.17
N GLU A 71 -0.22 4.18 15.39
CA GLU A 71 0.52 3.90 16.62
C GLU A 71 1.74 4.83 16.79
N SER A 72 2.43 5.13 15.69
CA SER A 72 3.56 6.05 15.70
C SER A 72 3.11 7.49 15.98
N PHE A 73 1.98 7.91 15.42
CA PHE A 73 1.38 9.22 15.73
C PHE A 73 1.07 9.37 17.22
N ASN A 74 0.49 8.33 17.82
CA ASN A 74 0.20 8.34 19.26
C ASN A 74 1.48 8.49 20.10
N LYS A 75 2.53 7.73 19.79
CA LYS A 75 3.84 7.81 20.46
C LYS A 75 4.50 9.18 20.32
N LEU A 76 4.26 9.88 19.23
CA LEU A 76 4.78 11.21 18.91
C LEU A 76 3.91 12.37 19.45
N GLY A 77 2.89 12.06 20.27
CA GLY A 77 2.02 13.08 20.87
C GLY A 77 0.90 13.58 19.96
N PHE A 78 0.50 12.75 18.97
CA PHE A 78 -0.61 13.04 18.07
C PHE A 78 -1.64 11.87 18.10
N PRO A 79 -2.35 11.68 19.23
CA PRO A 79 -3.24 10.53 19.43
C PRO A 79 -4.41 10.47 18.44
N ILE A 80 -4.95 11.61 18.01
CA ILE A 80 -6.02 11.70 17.01
C ILE A 80 -5.56 11.42 15.58
N GLY A 81 -4.25 11.24 15.37
CA GLY A 81 -3.65 11.03 14.05
C GLY A 81 -4.14 9.76 13.35
N LEU A 82 -4.50 8.72 14.11
CA LEU A 82 -5.10 7.52 13.55
C LEU A 82 -6.45 7.82 12.89
N ASP A 83 -7.36 8.45 13.64
CA ASP A 83 -8.72 8.73 13.17
C ASP A 83 -8.73 9.71 11.99
N LEU A 84 -7.93 10.77 12.08
CA LEU A 84 -7.76 11.71 10.97
C LEU A 84 -7.11 11.05 9.74
N GLY A 85 -6.12 10.16 9.94
CA GLY A 85 -5.50 9.40 8.86
C GLY A 85 -6.49 8.47 8.15
N LEU A 86 -7.34 7.77 8.89
CA LEU A 86 -8.41 6.94 8.35
C LEU A 86 -9.48 7.75 7.61
N ALA A 87 -9.85 8.92 8.16
CA ALA A 87 -10.77 9.84 7.51
C ALA A 87 -10.19 10.36 6.18
N MET A 88 -8.92 10.76 6.17
CA MET A 88 -8.21 11.17 4.95
C MET A 88 -8.12 10.04 3.92
N ALA A 89 -7.88 8.79 4.36
CA ALA A 89 -7.87 7.63 3.47
C ALA A 89 -9.26 7.40 2.82
N THR A 90 -10.33 7.56 3.58
CA THR A 90 -11.71 7.48 3.07
C THR A 90 -11.98 8.58 2.06
N MET A 91 -11.61 9.82 2.35
CA MET A 91 -11.74 10.95 1.44
C MET A 91 -10.88 10.77 0.19
N GLY A 92 -9.67 10.21 0.32
CA GLY A 92 -8.78 9.84 -0.77
C GLY A 92 -9.43 8.83 -1.71
N LEU A 93 -10.02 7.78 -1.17
CA LEU A 93 -10.73 6.75 -1.94
C LEU A 93 -11.93 7.33 -2.72
N LEU A 94 -12.75 8.15 -2.07
CA LEU A 94 -13.90 8.80 -2.68
C LEU A 94 -13.47 9.77 -3.78
N SER A 95 -12.51 10.65 -3.48
CA SER A 95 -12.01 11.63 -4.44
C SER A 95 -11.32 10.97 -5.64
N SER A 96 -10.55 9.90 -5.43
CA SER A 96 -9.90 9.15 -6.50
C SER A 96 -10.92 8.48 -7.43
N SER A 97 -12.01 7.97 -6.90
CA SER A 97 -13.09 7.37 -7.69
C SER A 97 -13.79 8.41 -8.58
N ILE A 98 -14.08 9.59 -8.03
CA ILE A 98 -14.74 10.68 -8.76
C ILE A 98 -13.79 11.29 -9.79
N LEU A 99 -12.61 11.76 -9.35
CA LEU A 99 -11.64 12.43 -10.20
C LEU A 99 -11.05 11.47 -11.25
N GLY A 100 -10.80 10.21 -10.87
CA GLY A 100 -10.34 9.17 -11.78
C GLY A 100 -11.34 8.93 -12.91
N SER A 101 -12.64 8.89 -12.61
CA SER A 101 -13.69 8.77 -13.62
C SER A 101 -13.72 9.98 -14.56
N ILE A 102 -13.57 11.20 -14.02
CA ILE A 102 -13.47 12.44 -14.80
C ILE A 102 -12.23 12.41 -15.71
N PHE A 103 -11.07 12.03 -15.17
CA PHE A 103 -9.83 11.95 -15.97
C PHE A 103 -9.90 10.90 -17.07
N ILE A 104 -10.54 9.74 -16.82
CA ILE A 104 -10.77 8.73 -17.85
C ILE A 104 -11.65 9.30 -18.96
N PHE A 105 -12.73 10.00 -18.60
CA PHE A 105 -13.63 10.63 -19.55
C PHE A 105 -12.88 11.69 -20.40
N LEU A 106 -12.15 12.59 -19.77
CA LEU A 106 -11.35 13.61 -20.45
C LEU A 106 -10.27 12.99 -21.34
N GLY A 107 -9.54 11.97 -20.86
CA GLY A 107 -8.52 11.27 -21.63
C GLY A 107 -9.05 10.63 -22.90
N ARG A 108 -10.27 10.07 -22.83
CA ARG A 108 -10.96 9.54 -24.02
C ARG A 108 -11.38 10.65 -25.00
N THR A 109 -11.97 11.71 -24.46
CA THR A 109 -12.46 12.84 -25.28
C THR A 109 -11.32 13.57 -25.99
N LEU A 110 -10.16 13.68 -25.33
CA LEU A 110 -8.96 14.33 -25.88
C LEU A 110 -8.07 13.37 -26.68
N SER A 111 -8.50 12.12 -26.89
CA SER A 111 -7.74 11.07 -27.61
C SER A 111 -6.32 10.83 -27.03
N LEU A 112 -6.14 11.05 -25.73
CA LEU A 112 -4.88 10.86 -25.03
C LEU A 112 -4.66 9.40 -24.58
N SER A 113 -5.70 8.56 -24.64
CA SER A 113 -5.67 7.16 -24.24
C SER A 113 -5.59 6.23 -25.43
N ASN A 114 -4.65 5.28 -25.39
CA ASN A 114 -4.53 4.23 -26.41
C ASN A 114 -5.58 3.14 -26.12
N THR A 115 -6.70 3.21 -26.82
CA THR A 115 -7.89 2.35 -26.58
C THR A 115 -7.58 0.86 -26.82
N GLU A 116 -6.63 0.54 -27.71
CA GLU A 116 -6.24 -0.85 -28.01
C GLU A 116 -5.63 -1.54 -26.78
N GLN A 117 -4.75 -0.88 -26.04
CA GLN A 117 -4.14 -1.46 -24.83
C GLN A 117 -5.16 -1.73 -23.72
N ILE A 118 -6.21 -0.89 -23.63
CA ILE A 118 -7.29 -1.06 -22.64
C ILE A 118 -8.16 -2.28 -22.99
N LEU A 119 -8.41 -2.51 -24.27
CA LEU A 119 -9.20 -3.66 -24.75
C LEU A 119 -8.44 -4.96 -24.56
N GLU A 120 -7.16 -5.02 -24.86
CA GLU A 120 -6.29 -6.17 -24.68
C GLU A 120 -6.15 -6.56 -23.18
N GLN A 121 -6.03 -5.57 -22.31
CA GLN A 121 -6.00 -5.77 -20.87
C GLN A 121 -7.34 -6.30 -20.33
N LYS A 122 -8.46 -5.84 -20.89
CA LYS A 122 -9.81 -6.27 -20.52
C LYS A 122 -10.13 -7.69 -21.01
N GLU A 123 -9.57 -8.11 -22.14
CA GLU A 123 -9.71 -9.44 -22.68
C GLU A 123 -8.92 -10.46 -21.86
N ASN A 124 -7.69 -10.13 -21.50
CA ASN A 124 -6.86 -10.91 -20.58
C ASN A 124 -7.50 -11.09 -19.19
N LEU A 125 -8.14 -10.05 -18.66
CA LEU A 125 -8.88 -10.13 -17.38
C LEU A 125 -10.14 -11.01 -17.48
N LYS A 126 -10.81 -11.04 -18.64
CA LYS A 126 -11.98 -11.90 -18.86
C LYS A 126 -11.61 -13.39 -19.00
N GLU A 127 -10.49 -13.72 -19.61
CA GLU A 127 -10.01 -15.10 -19.67
C GLU A 127 -9.60 -15.62 -18.28
N GLU A 128 -8.93 -14.78 -17.49
CA GLU A 128 -8.58 -15.10 -16.10
C GLU A 128 -9.82 -15.32 -15.21
N SER A 129 -10.92 -14.59 -15.44
CA SER A 129 -12.13 -14.68 -14.60
C SER A 129 -12.99 -15.92 -14.84
N LYS A 130 -12.72 -16.70 -15.88
CA LYS A 130 -13.47 -17.95 -16.19
C LYS A 130 -13.04 -19.13 -15.33
N ILE A 131 -11.96 -19.03 -14.57
CA ILE A 131 -11.55 -20.08 -13.63
C ILE A 131 -12.37 -19.87 -12.36
N GLY A 132 -13.35 -20.75 -12.15
CA GLY A 132 -14.26 -20.66 -11.00
C GLY A 132 -13.52 -20.65 -9.67
N ILE A 133 -13.89 -19.70 -8.81
CA ILE A 133 -13.29 -19.38 -7.51
C ILE A 133 -13.24 -20.60 -6.55
N PHE A 134 -13.99 -21.66 -6.83
CA PHE A 134 -14.11 -22.84 -5.98
C PHE A 134 -13.44 -24.11 -6.52
N THR A 135 -12.46 -23.98 -7.40
CA THR A 135 -11.95 -25.15 -8.14
C THR A 135 -11.23 -26.16 -7.26
N ASP A 136 -10.59 -25.76 -6.17
CA ASP A 136 -10.02 -26.70 -5.21
C ASP A 136 -9.62 -26.01 -3.90
N LEU A 137 -10.26 -26.35 -2.78
CA LEU A 137 -9.93 -25.86 -1.44
C LEU A 137 -8.45 -26.12 -1.10
N ARG A 138 -7.88 -27.19 -1.60
CA ARG A 138 -6.47 -27.54 -1.41
C ARG A 138 -5.57 -26.48 -2.04
N ILE A 139 -5.85 -26.04 -3.27
CA ILE A 139 -5.05 -25.00 -3.95
C ILE A 139 -5.18 -23.67 -3.22
N PHE A 140 -6.37 -23.34 -2.73
CA PHE A 140 -6.59 -22.14 -1.92
C PHE A 140 -5.75 -22.16 -0.64
N ILE A 141 -5.78 -23.25 0.13
CA ILE A 141 -5.01 -23.41 1.37
C ILE A 141 -3.50 -23.31 1.08
N VAL A 142 -3.03 -23.92 0.00
CA VAL A 142 -1.61 -23.85 -0.41
C VAL A 142 -1.20 -22.40 -0.72
N ASN A 143 -2.02 -21.66 -1.46
CA ASN A 143 -1.75 -20.25 -1.78
C ASN A 143 -1.79 -19.36 -0.54
N LEU A 144 -2.71 -19.60 0.38
CA LEU A 144 -2.76 -18.92 1.68
C LEU A 144 -1.51 -19.25 2.52
N GLY A 145 -1.08 -20.51 2.51
CA GLY A 145 0.15 -20.98 3.17
C GLY A 145 1.41 -20.25 2.66
N PHE A 146 1.54 -20.09 1.34
CA PHE A 146 2.64 -19.31 0.76
C PHE A 146 2.61 -17.84 1.16
N SER A 147 1.41 -17.25 1.24
CA SER A 147 1.26 -15.88 1.75
C SER A 147 1.69 -15.78 3.21
N GLY A 148 1.29 -16.74 4.06
CA GLY A 148 1.72 -16.86 5.44
C GLY A 148 3.24 -17.02 5.59
N LEU A 149 3.87 -17.84 4.76
CA LEU A 149 5.33 -18.01 4.75
C LEU A 149 6.05 -16.70 4.38
N ALA A 150 5.52 -15.92 3.43
CA ALA A 150 6.10 -14.62 3.08
C ALA A 150 6.00 -13.62 4.23
N ILE A 151 4.86 -13.60 4.93
CA ILE A 151 4.67 -12.77 6.11
C ILE A 151 5.64 -13.17 7.21
N SER A 152 5.72 -14.46 7.53
CA SER A 152 6.63 -14.97 8.54
C SER A 152 8.09 -14.64 8.24
N PHE A 153 8.52 -14.80 6.98
CA PHE A 153 9.86 -14.43 6.55
C PHE A 153 10.11 -12.93 6.70
N GLY A 154 9.15 -12.09 6.30
CA GLY A 154 9.26 -10.64 6.44
C GLY A 154 9.41 -10.19 7.89
N VAL A 155 8.60 -10.76 8.79
CA VAL A 155 8.68 -10.49 10.24
C VAL A 155 10.02 -10.93 10.80
N LEU A 156 10.47 -12.14 10.49
CA LEU A 156 11.77 -12.66 10.94
C LEU A 156 12.92 -11.79 10.43
N LEU A 157 12.87 -11.34 9.19
CA LEU A 157 13.88 -10.46 8.60
C LEU A 157 13.94 -9.11 9.33
N LEU A 158 12.78 -8.50 9.61
CA LEU A 158 12.71 -7.25 10.35
C LEU A 158 13.24 -7.42 11.79
N GLU A 159 12.83 -8.46 12.50
CA GLU A 159 13.33 -8.74 13.85
C GLU A 159 14.85 -9.01 13.86
N PHE A 160 15.36 -9.71 12.87
CA PHE A 160 16.79 -9.90 12.70
C PHE A 160 17.54 -8.57 12.49
N LEU A 161 16.99 -7.67 11.67
CA LEU A 161 17.57 -6.34 11.47
C LEU A 161 17.52 -5.49 12.75
N LYS A 162 16.42 -5.55 13.50
CA LYS A 162 16.32 -4.90 14.82
C LYS A 162 17.37 -5.41 15.78
N TYR A 163 17.57 -6.73 15.83
CA TYR A 163 18.61 -7.35 16.67
C TYR A 163 20.02 -6.86 16.32
N ILE A 164 20.35 -6.82 15.04
CA ILE A 164 21.66 -6.32 14.57
C ILE A 164 21.80 -4.82 14.87
N SER A 165 20.75 -4.02 14.61
CA SER A 165 20.82 -2.57 14.80
C SER A 165 21.09 -2.16 16.23
N SER A 166 20.70 -3.01 17.20
CA SER A 166 20.99 -2.76 18.62
C SER A 166 22.49 -2.62 18.92
N SER A 167 23.35 -3.12 18.01
CA SER A 167 24.82 -3.07 18.13
C SER A 167 25.46 -1.89 17.39
N PHE A 168 24.70 -1.13 16.56
CA PHE A 168 25.25 -0.07 15.68
C PHE A 168 25.01 1.37 16.14
N GLY A 169 24.51 1.59 17.36
CA GLY A 169 24.26 2.90 17.92
C GLY A 169 22.78 3.34 17.87
N ASP A 170 22.47 4.39 18.63
CA ASP A 170 21.09 4.77 18.90
C ASP A 170 20.31 5.24 17.67
N PHE A 171 20.94 5.97 16.75
CA PHE A 171 20.30 6.46 15.53
C PHE A 171 19.84 5.32 14.60
N SER A 172 20.72 4.33 14.35
CA SER A 172 20.37 3.17 13.53
C SER A 172 19.28 2.31 14.16
N LYS A 173 19.29 2.20 15.48
CA LYS A 173 18.26 1.53 16.26
C LYS A 173 16.90 2.23 16.08
N GLU A 174 16.84 3.52 16.28
CA GLU A 174 15.59 4.31 16.17
C GLU A 174 14.99 4.21 14.76
N VAL A 175 15.82 4.35 13.71
CA VAL A 175 15.40 4.23 12.32
C VAL A 175 14.84 2.84 12.02
N ILE A 176 15.55 1.76 12.39
CA ILE A 176 15.14 0.40 12.05
C ILE A 176 13.88 -0.03 12.85
N PHE A 177 13.76 0.43 14.09
CA PHE A 177 12.57 0.14 14.91
C PHE A 177 11.31 0.85 14.40
N SER A 178 11.47 1.94 13.65
CA SER A 178 10.37 2.69 13.02
C SER A 178 9.94 2.10 11.67
N LEU A 179 10.70 1.16 11.09
CA LEU A 179 10.38 0.60 9.77
C LEU A 179 9.14 -0.29 9.83
N PRO A 180 8.18 -0.12 8.90
CA PRO A 180 7.02 -1.00 8.79
C PRO A 180 7.44 -2.36 8.23
N VAL A 181 6.67 -3.41 8.57
CA VAL A 181 6.98 -4.80 8.20
C VAL A 181 6.76 -5.10 6.71
N PHE A 182 5.88 -4.36 6.03
CA PHE A 182 5.43 -4.72 4.68
C PHE A 182 6.54 -4.77 3.60
N PRO A 183 7.58 -3.89 3.56
CA PRO A 183 8.67 -4.02 2.59
C PRO A 183 9.44 -5.35 2.76
N PHE A 184 9.57 -5.83 3.99
CA PHE A 184 10.23 -7.09 4.29
C PHE A 184 9.39 -8.30 3.87
N ILE A 185 8.06 -8.21 4.00
CA ILE A 185 7.13 -9.22 3.47
C ILE A 185 7.23 -9.29 1.94
N LEU A 186 7.37 -8.15 1.27
CA LEU A 186 7.55 -8.09 -0.17
C LEU A 186 8.86 -8.80 -0.59
N ILE A 187 9.96 -8.57 0.13
CA ILE A 187 11.23 -9.29 -0.07
C ILE A 187 11.01 -10.79 0.12
N GLY A 188 10.32 -11.22 1.19
CA GLY A 188 9.97 -12.61 1.43
C GLY A 188 9.16 -13.22 0.28
N SER A 189 8.19 -12.48 -0.25
CA SER A 189 7.37 -12.94 -1.37
C SER A 189 8.18 -13.11 -2.67
N LEU A 190 9.11 -12.21 -2.95
CA LEU A 190 10.02 -12.32 -4.10
C LEU A 190 10.97 -13.50 -3.97
N LEU A 191 11.49 -13.73 -2.76
CA LEU A 191 12.39 -14.86 -2.48
C LEU A 191 11.67 -16.21 -2.68
N ILE A 192 10.44 -16.35 -2.16
CA ILE A 192 9.64 -17.55 -2.38
C ILE A 192 9.37 -17.75 -3.87
N ARG A 193 9.00 -16.70 -4.59
CA ARG A 193 8.78 -16.77 -6.03
C ARG A 193 10.04 -17.21 -6.77
N TYR A 194 11.18 -16.64 -6.44
CA TYR A 194 12.47 -17.02 -7.03
C TYR A 194 12.80 -18.50 -6.79
N ILE A 195 12.59 -19.00 -5.56
CA ILE A 195 12.82 -20.42 -5.24
C ILE A 195 11.91 -21.31 -6.08
N LEU A 196 10.62 -20.97 -6.20
CA LEU A 196 9.66 -21.76 -6.99
C LEU A 196 9.97 -21.75 -8.49
N GLU A 197 10.45 -20.64 -9.04
CA GLU A 197 10.90 -20.58 -10.43
C GLU A 197 12.15 -21.47 -10.66
N LYS A 198 13.09 -21.41 -9.73
CA LYS A 198 14.32 -22.22 -9.79
C LYS A 198 14.04 -23.71 -9.64
N THR A 199 13.08 -24.10 -8.82
CA THR A 199 12.65 -25.49 -8.60
C THR A 199 11.64 -25.97 -9.61
N LYS A 200 11.19 -25.13 -10.56
CA LYS A 200 10.14 -25.41 -11.56
C LYS A 200 8.77 -25.80 -10.96
N ASN A 201 8.50 -25.36 -9.74
CA ASN A 201 7.28 -25.65 -8.99
C ASN A 201 6.29 -24.47 -8.99
N THR A 202 6.28 -23.68 -10.06
CA THR A 202 5.43 -22.48 -10.17
C THR A 202 3.95 -22.79 -10.26
N GLU A 203 3.58 -24.01 -10.60
CA GLU A 203 2.19 -24.48 -10.69
C GLU A 203 1.45 -24.50 -9.33
N PHE A 204 2.19 -24.52 -8.21
CA PHE A 204 1.58 -24.45 -6.88
C PHE A 204 1.04 -23.06 -6.52
N ILE A 205 1.47 -22.01 -7.22
CA ILE A 205 0.99 -20.65 -6.99
C ILE A 205 0.08 -20.22 -8.14
N SER A 206 -1.18 -19.99 -7.81
CA SER A 206 -2.16 -19.41 -8.72
C SER A 206 -2.14 -17.88 -8.64
N ASN A 207 -1.91 -17.24 -9.80
CA ASN A 207 -1.96 -15.79 -9.94
C ASN A 207 -3.32 -15.22 -9.52
N ILE A 208 -4.37 -15.90 -9.91
CA ILE A 208 -5.76 -15.53 -9.65
C ILE A 208 -6.03 -15.58 -8.15
N LEU A 209 -5.71 -16.72 -7.50
CA LEU A 209 -5.95 -16.87 -6.07
C LEU A 209 -5.13 -15.89 -5.23
N GLN A 210 -3.88 -15.61 -5.59
CA GLN A 210 -3.06 -14.61 -4.89
C GLN A 210 -3.68 -13.21 -5.00
N ARG A 211 -4.23 -12.89 -6.17
CA ARG A 211 -4.96 -11.62 -6.37
C ARG A 211 -6.25 -11.57 -5.54
N GLU A 212 -7.06 -12.62 -5.58
CA GLU A 212 -8.33 -12.68 -4.82
C GLU A 212 -8.08 -12.64 -3.31
N ILE A 213 -7.07 -13.35 -2.80
CA ILE A 213 -6.65 -13.26 -1.39
C ILE A 213 -6.25 -11.82 -1.04
N GLY A 214 -5.51 -11.16 -1.94
CA GLY A 214 -5.12 -9.75 -1.75
C GLY A 214 -6.33 -8.82 -1.71
N ILE A 215 -7.26 -8.94 -2.65
CA ILE A 215 -8.49 -8.13 -2.70
C ILE A 215 -9.30 -8.33 -1.42
N LEU A 216 -9.59 -9.59 -1.05
CA LEU A 216 -10.34 -9.90 0.16
C LEU A 216 -9.68 -9.33 1.43
N SER A 217 -8.36 -9.45 1.53
CA SER A 217 -7.60 -8.91 2.66
C SER A 217 -7.68 -7.39 2.74
N THR A 218 -7.63 -6.72 1.57
CA THR A 218 -7.77 -5.26 1.50
C THR A 218 -9.19 -4.81 1.87
N ASP A 219 -10.22 -5.50 1.37
CA ASP A 219 -11.62 -5.19 1.68
C ASP A 219 -11.90 -5.36 3.19
N LEU A 220 -11.40 -6.43 3.80
CA LEU A 220 -11.52 -6.66 5.24
C LEU A 220 -10.78 -5.58 6.05
N LEU A 221 -9.58 -5.18 5.60
CA LEU A 221 -8.82 -4.12 6.24
C LEU A 221 -9.56 -2.77 6.18
N ILE A 222 -10.09 -2.39 5.01
CA ILE A 222 -10.86 -1.16 4.84
C ILE A 222 -12.10 -1.21 5.74
N PHE A 223 -12.85 -2.31 5.73
CA PHE A 223 -14.04 -2.48 6.55
C PHE A 223 -13.72 -2.35 8.05
N THR A 224 -12.70 -3.03 8.54
CA THR A 224 -12.32 -2.97 9.96
C THR A 224 -11.79 -1.58 10.34
N ALA A 225 -11.01 -0.94 9.48
CA ALA A 225 -10.49 0.40 9.69
C ALA A 225 -11.65 1.43 9.77
N MET A 226 -12.61 1.36 8.85
CA MET A 226 -13.78 2.24 8.88
C MET A 226 -14.68 1.97 10.08
N ALA A 227 -14.83 0.71 10.50
CA ALA A 227 -15.60 0.36 11.68
C ALA A 227 -14.97 0.83 13.00
N SER A 228 -13.66 1.02 13.02
CA SER A 228 -12.90 1.53 14.18
C SER A 228 -12.79 3.05 14.21
N LEU A 229 -13.18 3.75 13.14
CA LEU A 229 -13.09 5.20 13.02
C LEU A 229 -14.02 5.89 14.01
N ASP A 230 -13.49 6.72 14.89
CA ASP A 230 -14.30 7.59 15.74
C ASP A 230 -14.69 8.86 14.97
N ILE A 231 -15.92 8.85 14.47
CA ILE A 231 -16.46 9.94 13.66
C ILE A 231 -16.58 11.23 14.48
N ALA A 232 -16.84 11.16 15.78
CA ALA A 232 -16.95 12.34 16.63
C ALA A 232 -15.58 13.05 16.74
N VAL A 233 -14.52 12.30 16.95
CA VAL A 233 -13.13 12.84 16.97
C VAL A 233 -12.80 13.54 15.64
N VAL A 234 -13.25 13.00 14.52
CA VAL A 234 -13.00 13.62 13.21
C VAL A 234 -13.74 14.95 13.11
N PHE A 235 -15.02 15.02 13.48
CA PHE A 235 -15.81 16.26 13.39
C PHE A 235 -15.33 17.34 14.37
N ASP A 236 -14.86 16.96 15.54
CA ASP A 236 -14.38 17.92 16.56
C ASP A 236 -13.03 18.54 16.22
N ASN A 237 -12.26 17.94 15.29
CA ASN A 237 -10.91 18.35 14.93
C ASN A 237 -10.75 18.75 13.43
N TRP A 238 -11.87 18.97 12.72
CA TRP A 238 -11.88 19.48 11.33
C TRP A 238 -12.13 20.97 11.26
#